data_e834eb0c056cd6530eb24c0d5c747e12
#
_entry.id   e834eb0c056cd6530eb24c0d5c747e12
#
_cell.length_a   1.000
_cell.length_b   1.000
_cell.length_c   1.000
_cell.angle_alpha   90.00
_cell.angle_beta   90.00
_cell.angle_gamma   90.00
#
_symmetry.space_group_name_H-M   'P 1'
#
loop_
_entity.id
_entity.type
_entity.pdbx_description
1 polymer ?
#
loop_
_entity_poly.entity_id
_entity_poly.type
_entity_poly.pdbx_seq_one_letter_code
_entity_poly.pdbx_strand_id
1 'polypeptide(L)'
;MADLAGRTVVLSGVGVGLGRETALVAAREGGNVVLGARTESVLESVAKEVEAAGGQAAYRRCDISKPADCQALIDLAMERFGQIDGLVNIAAFDSLFGGLEAAEADFSDWKAMFDVNIFGSLTLTRCALPALEASDGAVVFVSSQTQHHPPHQALQMAYASSKSALTGAMRHLAQEIGPRGIRVNEVAPGWMWGPPVEGYVKILASSAGIEPEEQLAQMTAHMPLRRMATDGEVAESLVFFASPRSNGITGQTLLINAGEIVK
;
A
#
# COMPACT_ATOMS: atom_id res chain seq x y z
N MET A 1 -16.32 13.88 11.75
CA MET A 1 -16.51 12.75 12.69
C MET A 1 -15.35 11.80 12.45
N ALA A 2 -14.75 11.25 13.50
CA ALA A 2 -13.65 10.29 13.37
C ALA A 2 -14.21 8.94 12.90
N ASP A 3 -13.98 8.61 11.63
CA ASP A 3 -14.62 7.47 10.96
C ASP A 3 -14.06 6.11 11.41
N LEU A 4 -12.88 6.12 12.07
CA LEU A 4 -12.23 4.94 12.65
C LEU A 4 -12.24 4.93 14.17
N ALA A 5 -13.05 5.77 14.83
CA ALA A 5 -13.12 5.83 16.30
C ALA A 5 -13.36 4.44 16.91
N GLY A 6 -12.41 3.99 17.75
CA GLY A 6 -12.45 2.67 18.40
C GLY A 6 -12.17 1.47 17.48
N ARG A 7 -11.81 1.69 16.23
CA ARG A 7 -11.44 0.65 15.26
C ARG A 7 -9.93 0.46 15.17
N THR A 8 -9.51 -0.70 14.73
CA THR A 8 -8.09 -1.07 14.57
C THR A 8 -7.77 -1.36 13.11
N VAL A 9 -6.73 -0.68 12.60
CA VAL A 9 -6.22 -0.87 11.24
C VAL A 9 -4.80 -1.42 11.29
N VAL A 10 -4.58 -2.57 10.64
CA VAL A 10 -3.26 -3.17 10.48
C VAL A 10 -2.67 -2.72 9.15
N LEU A 11 -1.44 -2.22 9.16
CA LEU A 11 -0.72 -1.73 8.00
C LEU A 11 0.54 -2.56 7.77
N SER A 12 0.69 -3.17 6.60
CA SER A 12 1.96 -3.78 6.18
C SER A 12 2.73 -2.82 5.26
N GLY A 13 4.06 -2.82 5.35
CA GLY A 13 4.89 -1.99 4.47
C GLY A 13 5.01 -0.53 4.94
N VAL A 14 5.03 -0.31 6.25
CA VAL A 14 5.20 1.03 6.82
C VAL A 14 6.64 1.51 6.62
N GLY A 15 6.78 2.43 5.66
CA GLY A 15 8.01 3.15 5.33
C GLY A 15 7.85 4.65 5.60
N VAL A 16 8.78 5.46 5.10
CA VAL A 16 8.81 6.93 5.30
C VAL A 16 7.81 7.70 4.41
N GLY A 17 7.21 7.04 3.41
CA GLY A 17 6.22 7.60 2.49
C GLY A 17 4.80 7.12 2.81
N LEU A 18 4.14 6.47 1.84
CA LEU A 18 2.73 6.06 1.89
C LEU A 18 2.33 5.34 3.20
N GLY A 19 3.17 4.43 3.70
CA GLY A 19 2.87 3.69 4.94
C GLY A 19 2.80 4.59 6.17
N ARG A 20 3.71 5.57 6.28
CA ARG A 20 3.70 6.59 7.33
C ARG A 20 2.44 7.48 7.22
N GLU A 21 2.16 8.01 6.03
CA GLU A 21 0.98 8.85 5.81
C GLU A 21 -0.32 8.09 6.10
N THR A 22 -0.42 6.81 5.70
CA THR A 22 -1.59 5.99 6.01
C THR A 22 -1.79 5.80 7.51
N ALA A 23 -0.71 5.60 8.28
CA ALA A 23 -0.78 5.49 9.74
C ALA A 23 -1.27 6.79 10.38
N LEU A 24 -0.75 7.95 9.94
CA LEU A 24 -1.15 9.26 10.45
C LEU A 24 -2.60 9.61 10.11
N VAL A 25 -3.03 9.30 8.87
CA VAL A 25 -4.44 9.50 8.45
C VAL A 25 -5.38 8.61 9.26
N ALA A 26 -5.06 7.33 9.44
CA ALA A 26 -5.88 6.41 10.24
C ALA A 26 -5.99 6.85 11.69
N ALA A 27 -4.88 7.31 12.30
CA ALA A 27 -4.87 7.84 13.65
C ALA A 27 -5.68 9.14 13.77
N ARG A 28 -5.55 10.07 12.81
CA ARG A 28 -6.35 11.30 12.75
C ARG A 28 -7.86 11.01 12.69
N GLU A 29 -8.26 9.94 12.03
CA GLU A 29 -9.64 9.46 11.99
C GLU A 29 -10.05 8.66 13.26
N GLY A 30 -9.21 8.65 14.31
CA GLY A 30 -9.49 8.05 15.61
C GLY A 30 -9.23 6.55 15.68
N GLY A 31 -8.56 5.98 14.69
CA GLY A 31 -8.21 4.56 14.65
C GLY A 31 -6.98 4.20 15.47
N ASN A 32 -6.96 3.01 16.05
CA ASN A 32 -5.74 2.36 16.51
C ASN A 32 -4.97 1.83 15.31
N VAL A 33 -3.66 1.95 15.28
CA VAL A 33 -2.85 1.47 14.17
C VAL A 33 -1.82 0.42 14.61
N VAL A 34 -1.71 -0.66 13.82
CA VAL A 34 -0.70 -1.69 14.03
C VAL A 34 0.22 -1.71 12.81
N LEU A 35 1.51 -1.45 13.04
CA LEU A 35 2.48 -1.15 12.00
C LEU A 35 3.41 -2.35 11.79
N GLY A 36 3.49 -2.85 10.56
CA GLY A 36 4.39 -3.92 10.15
C GLY A 36 5.33 -3.51 9.02
N ALA A 37 6.62 -3.72 9.19
CA ALA A 37 7.64 -3.59 8.15
C ALA A 37 8.93 -4.31 8.55
N ARG A 38 9.91 -4.39 7.64
CA ARG A 38 11.21 -5.02 7.91
C ARG A 38 12.15 -4.18 8.75
N THR A 39 12.00 -2.85 8.75
CA THR A 39 12.89 -1.89 9.41
C THR A 39 12.26 -1.37 10.69
N GLU A 40 12.71 -1.89 11.81
CA GLU A 40 12.11 -1.60 13.13
C GLU A 40 12.25 -0.12 13.54
N SER A 41 13.40 0.51 13.24
CA SER A 41 13.59 1.93 13.56
C SER A 41 12.62 2.87 12.87
N VAL A 42 12.16 2.53 11.65
CA VAL A 42 11.12 3.28 10.95
C VAL A 42 9.78 3.09 11.63
N LEU A 43 9.44 1.86 12.03
CA LEU A 43 8.20 1.56 12.74
C LEU A 43 8.13 2.33 14.07
N GLU A 44 9.21 2.34 14.84
CA GLU A 44 9.31 3.09 16.11
C GLU A 44 9.11 4.61 15.88
N SER A 45 9.74 5.16 14.84
CA SER A 45 9.58 6.58 14.51
C SER A 45 8.12 6.91 14.16
N VAL A 46 7.49 6.13 13.30
CA VAL A 46 6.09 6.36 12.89
C VAL A 46 5.13 6.16 14.07
N ALA A 47 5.38 5.18 14.94
CA ALA A 47 4.56 4.97 16.13
C ALA A 47 4.61 6.20 17.06
N LYS A 48 5.79 6.77 17.29
CA LYS A 48 5.96 8.01 18.08
C LYS A 48 5.22 9.20 17.45
N GLU A 49 5.22 9.32 16.12
CA GLU A 49 4.47 10.38 15.44
C GLU A 49 2.96 10.21 15.62
N VAL A 50 2.45 8.99 15.52
CA VAL A 50 1.04 8.67 15.79
C VAL A 50 0.66 9.01 17.22
N GLU A 51 1.48 8.64 18.20
CA GLU A 51 1.26 8.93 19.62
C GLU A 51 1.32 10.43 19.91
N ALA A 52 2.27 11.15 19.31
CA ALA A 52 2.38 12.60 19.44
C ALA A 52 1.16 13.34 18.86
N ALA A 53 0.49 12.76 17.85
CA ALA A 53 -0.77 13.24 17.29
C ALA A 53 -2.01 12.82 18.11
N GLY A 54 -1.83 12.14 19.24
CA GLY A 54 -2.91 11.69 20.13
C GLY A 54 -3.55 10.34 19.75
N GLY A 55 -2.98 9.62 18.79
CA GLY A 55 -3.41 8.28 18.39
C GLY A 55 -2.80 7.17 19.24
N GLN A 56 -3.18 5.93 18.97
CA GLN A 56 -2.58 4.74 19.57
C GLN A 56 -1.91 3.89 18.50
N ALA A 57 -0.66 3.49 18.75
CA ALA A 57 0.11 2.65 17.86
C ALA A 57 0.69 1.42 18.56
N ALA A 58 0.77 0.31 17.82
CA ALA A 58 1.63 -0.81 18.15
C ALA A 58 2.44 -1.17 16.91
N TYR A 59 3.62 -1.72 17.06
CA TYR A 59 4.43 -2.09 15.91
C TYR A 59 5.21 -3.39 16.13
N ARG A 60 5.49 -4.06 15.04
CA ARG A 60 6.32 -5.26 15.02
C ARG A 60 7.08 -5.38 13.71
N ARG A 61 8.35 -5.77 13.79
CA ARG A 61 9.10 -6.17 12.61
C ARG A 61 8.37 -7.34 11.93
N CYS A 62 8.08 -7.18 10.63
CA CYS A 62 7.33 -8.16 9.84
C CYS A 62 7.86 -8.20 8.40
N ASP A 63 8.28 -9.37 7.98
CA ASP A 63 8.54 -9.71 6.58
C ASP A 63 7.35 -10.53 6.07
N ILE A 64 6.50 -9.93 5.23
CA ILE A 64 5.26 -10.58 4.78
C ILE A 64 5.50 -11.84 3.93
N SER A 65 6.72 -12.06 3.41
CA SER A 65 7.08 -13.32 2.77
C SER A 65 7.21 -14.50 3.74
N LYS A 66 7.16 -14.20 5.06
CA LYS A 66 7.27 -15.20 6.14
C LYS A 66 5.94 -15.34 6.85
N PRO A 67 5.25 -16.49 6.72
CA PRO A 67 3.94 -16.71 7.36
C PRO A 67 3.94 -16.50 8.89
N ALA A 68 5.03 -16.87 9.57
CA ALA A 68 5.15 -16.67 11.01
C ALA A 68 5.20 -15.20 11.42
N ASP A 69 5.85 -14.33 10.62
CA ASP A 69 5.89 -12.89 10.86
C ASP A 69 4.49 -12.27 10.61
N CYS A 70 3.77 -12.74 9.58
CA CYS A 70 2.39 -12.34 9.31
C CYS A 70 1.47 -12.66 10.49
N GLN A 71 1.51 -13.91 10.98
CA GLN A 71 0.69 -14.32 12.13
C GLN A 71 1.02 -13.48 13.36
N ALA A 72 2.30 -13.29 13.65
CA ALA A 72 2.75 -12.54 14.82
C ALA A 72 2.34 -11.04 14.77
N LEU A 73 2.19 -10.44 13.58
CA LEU A 73 1.67 -9.08 13.43
C LEU A 73 0.16 -9.03 13.76
N ILE A 74 -0.59 -10.03 13.32
CA ILE A 74 -2.03 -10.16 13.63
C ILE A 74 -2.26 -10.43 15.11
N ASP A 75 -1.44 -11.33 15.71
CA ASP A 75 -1.51 -11.63 17.15
C ASP A 75 -1.27 -10.36 17.99
N LEU A 76 -0.28 -9.54 17.61
CA LEU A 76 -0.04 -8.24 18.27
C LEU A 76 -1.26 -7.33 18.20
N ALA A 77 -1.95 -7.25 17.05
CA ALA A 77 -3.15 -6.44 16.92
C ALA A 77 -4.27 -6.92 17.87
N MET A 78 -4.48 -8.22 17.92
CA MET A 78 -5.48 -8.82 18.80
C MET A 78 -5.13 -8.67 20.29
N GLU A 79 -3.87 -8.83 20.66
CA GLU A 79 -3.37 -8.65 22.03
C GLU A 79 -3.54 -7.20 22.51
N ARG A 80 -3.22 -6.22 21.64
CA ARG A 80 -3.19 -4.80 22.02
C ARG A 80 -4.55 -4.14 21.97
N PHE A 81 -5.40 -4.52 21.00
CA PHE A 81 -6.63 -3.81 20.69
C PHE A 81 -7.88 -4.71 20.66
N GLY A 82 -7.72 -6.04 20.66
CA GLY A 82 -8.82 -7.00 20.73
C GLY A 82 -9.63 -7.17 19.44
N GLN A 83 -9.33 -6.40 18.40
CA GLN A 83 -10.06 -6.45 17.12
C GLN A 83 -9.21 -5.97 15.94
N ILE A 84 -9.62 -6.32 14.73
CA ILE A 84 -9.07 -5.80 13.47
C ILE A 84 -10.24 -5.46 12.56
N ASP A 85 -10.41 -4.19 12.22
CA ASP A 85 -11.47 -3.68 11.36
C ASP A 85 -10.98 -3.40 9.93
N GLY A 86 -9.69 -3.15 9.77
CA GLY A 86 -9.08 -2.91 8.47
C GLY A 86 -7.69 -3.53 8.35
N LEU A 87 -7.40 -4.09 7.18
CA LEU A 87 -6.06 -4.51 6.80
C LEU A 87 -5.66 -3.79 5.51
N VAL A 88 -4.56 -3.02 5.56
CA VAL A 88 -4.02 -2.32 4.39
C VAL A 88 -2.67 -2.94 4.00
N ASN A 89 -2.64 -3.61 2.87
CA ASN A 89 -1.47 -4.26 2.30
C ASN A 89 -0.70 -3.27 1.42
N ILE A 90 0.28 -2.56 2.00
CA ILE A 90 1.14 -1.59 1.30
C ILE A 90 2.48 -2.22 0.91
N ALA A 91 2.97 -3.19 1.69
CA ALA A 91 4.27 -3.80 1.46
C ALA A 91 4.44 -4.28 0.01
N ALA A 92 5.53 -3.87 -0.61
CA ALA A 92 5.86 -4.23 -1.97
C ALA A 92 7.38 -4.36 -2.18
N PHE A 93 7.74 -5.16 -3.17
CA PHE A 93 9.05 -5.16 -3.80
C PHE A 93 8.88 -4.51 -5.18
N ASP A 94 9.54 -3.39 -5.44
CA ASP A 94 9.36 -2.54 -6.63
C ASP A 94 10.68 -2.19 -7.35
N SER A 95 11.80 -2.69 -6.83
CA SER A 95 13.14 -2.27 -7.26
C SER A 95 13.69 -3.05 -8.47
N LEU A 96 12.85 -3.81 -9.19
CA LEU A 96 13.23 -4.48 -10.43
C LEU A 96 12.78 -3.66 -11.64
N PHE A 97 13.76 -3.16 -12.39
CA PHE A 97 13.55 -2.43 -13.63
C PHE A 97 13.92 -3.29 -14.83
N GLY A 98 13.30 -3.02 -15.97
CA GLY A 98 13.55 -3.71 -17.23
C GLY A 98 12.40 -4.64 -17.64
N GLY A 99 12.61 -5.28 -18.77
CA GLY A 99 11.73 -6.27 -19.37
C GLY A 99 12.28 -7.69 -19.26
N LEU A 100 11.89 -8.54 -20.21
CA LEU A 100 12.26 -9.94 -20.25
C LEU A 100 13.79 -10.16 -20.36
N GLU A 101 14.47 -9.30 -21.12
CA GLU A 101 15.92 -9.41 -21.34
C GLU A 101 16.76 -9.06 -20.11
N ALA A 102 16.16 -8.33 -19.15
CA ALA A 102 16.81 -7.95 -17.90
C ALA A 102 16.57 -8.96 -16.76
N ALA A 103 15.69 -9.95 -16.97
CA ALA A 103 15.38 -10.96 -15.97
C ALA A 103 16.54 -11.95 -15.80
N GLU A 104 16.71 -12.46 -14.57
CA GLU A 104 17.60 -13.60 -14.34
C GLU A 104 17.14 -14.84 -15.14
N ALA A 105 18.08 -15.66 -15.58
CA ALA A 105 17.79 -16.78 -16.48
C ALA A 105 16.76 -17.79 -15.91
N ASP A 106 16.66 -17.91 -14.58
CA ASP A 106 15.72 -18.77 -13.88
C ASP A 106 14.53 -18.02 -13.30
N PHE A 107 14.40 -16.70 -13.58
CA PHE A 107 13.40 -15.80 -13.03
C PHE A 107 13.40 -15.75 -11.48
N SER A 108 14.52 -15.99 -10.82
CA SER A 108 14.60 -15.96 -9.35
C SER A 108 14.26 -14.59 -8.77
N ASP A 109 14.68 -13.51 -9.43
CA ASP A 109 14.35 -12.11 -9.13
C ASP A 109 12.84 -11.83 -9.23
N TRP A 110 12.19 -12.32 -10.31
CA TRP A 110 10.74 -12.19 -10.49
C TRP A 110 9.96 -13.01 -9.45
N LYS A 111 10.39 -14.24 -9.18
CA LYS A 111 9.77 -15.09 -8.14
C LYS A 111 9.81 -14.42 -6.79
N ALA A 112 10.96 -13.84 -6.40
CA ALA A 112 11.09 -13.09 -5.15
C ALA A 112 10.12 -11.89 -5.08
N MET A 113 9.90 -11.20 -6.21
CA MET A 113 8.92 -10.11 -6.29
C MET A 113 7.49 -10.63 -6.11
N PHE A 114 7.12 -11.74 -6.75
CA PHE A 114 5.81 -12.36 -6.58
C PHE A 114 5.59 -12.89 -5.17
N ASP A 115 6.62 -13.45 -4.54
CA ASP A 115 6.58 -13.93 -3.15
C ASP A 115 6.19 -12.80 -2.18
N VAL A 116 6.68 -11.59 -2.39
CA VAL A 116 6.28 -10.43 -1.58
C VAL A 116 4.94 -9.87 -2.04
N ASN A 117 4.82 -9.46 -3.32
CA ASN A 117 3.70 -8.65 -3.78
C ASN A 117 2.37 -9.41 -3.84
N ILE A 118 2.42 -10.72 -4.07
CA ILE A 118 1.23 -11.58 -4.16
C ILE A 118 1.11 -12.46 -2.93
N PHE A 119 2.02 -13.42 -2.77
CA PHE A 119 1.86 -14.46 -1.75
C PHE A 119 1.98 -13.90 -0.34
N GLY A 120 2.84 -12.90 -0.11
CA GLY A 120 2.98 -12.22 1.17
C GLY A 120 1.70 -11.46 1.54
N SER A 121 1.16 -10.67 0.61
CA SER A 121 -0.09 -9.92 0.83
C SER A 121 -1.28 -10.84 1.09
N LEU A 122 -1.40 -11.95 0.33
CA LEU A 122 -2.46 -12.94 0.53
C LEU A 122 -2.27 -13.73 1.84
N THR A 123 -1.02 -14.03 2.24
CA THR A 123 -0.71 -14.70 3.50
C THR A 123 -1.12 -13.85 4.69
N LEU A 124 -0.73 -12.57 4.70
CA LEU A 124 -1.14 -11.65 5.77
C LEU A 124 -2.67 -11.49 5.82
N THR A 125 -3.31 -11.36 4.65
CA THR A 125 -4.78 -11.30 4.57
C THR A 125 -5.41 -12.55 5.17
N ARG A 126 -4.91 -13.74 4.83
CA ARG A 126 -5.43 -15.02 5.37
C ARG A 126 -5.30 -15.11 6.89
N CYS A 127 -4.20 -14.63 7.48
CA CYS A 127 -4.04 -14.58 8.93
C CYS A 127 -5.07 -13.66 9.59
N ALA A 128 -5.47 -12.56 8.94
CA ALA A 128 -6.41 -11.58 9.48
C ALA A 128 -7.90 -11.97 9.31
N LEU A 129 -8.23 -12.94 8.45
CA LEU A 129 -9.62 -13.27 8.11
C LEU A 129 -10.53 -13.51 9.31
N PRO A 130 -10.14 -14.27 10.36
CA PRO A 130 -11.03 -14.50 11.50
C PRO A 130 -11.40 -13.21 12.24
N ALA A 131 -10.46 -12.29 12.41
CA ALA A 131 -10.69 -11.02 13.09
C ALA A 131 -11.52 -10.05 12.22
N LEU A 132 -11.22 -9.99 10.91
CA LEU A 132 -11.99 -9.18 9.96
C LEU A 132 -13.43 -9.64 9.81
N GLU A 133 -13.70 -10.94 9.84
CA GLU A 133 -15.06 -11.48 9.82
C GLU A 133 -15.84 -11.08 11.09
N ALA A 134 -15.19 -11.11 12.24
CA ALA A 134 -15.83 -10.72 13.51
C ALA A 134 -16.19 -9.23 13.59
N SER A 135 -15.61 -8.38 12.73
CA SER A 135 -15.80 -6.92 12.73
C SER A 135 -16.52 -6.38 11.49
N ASP A 136 -16.96 -7.25 10.55
CA ASP A 136 -17.43 -6.86 9.20
C ASP A 136 -16.40 -5.94 8.53
N GLY A 137 -15.14 -6.32 8.58
CA GLY A 137 -14.00 -5.50 8.27
C GLY A 137 -13.70 -5.30 6.78
N ALA A 138 -12.52 -4.75 6.50
CA ALA A 138 -12.09 -4.47 5.12
C ALA A 138 -10.63 -4.87 4.87
N VAL A 139 -10.36 -5.38 3.67
CA VAL A 139 -9.02 -5.56 3.12
C VAL A 139 -8.81 -4.54 2.01
N VAL A 140 -7.69 -3.83 2.05
CA VAL A 140 -7.29 -2.87 1.02
C VAL A 140 -5.91 -3.25 0.51
N PHE A 141 -5.80 -3.48 -0.79
CA PHE A 141 -4.52 -3.72 -1.45
C PHE A 141 -4.00 -2.45 -2.11
N VAL A 142 -2.68 -2.28 -2.11
CA VAL A 142 -2.01 -1.26 -2.90
C VAL A 142 -1.44 -1.93 -4.15
N SER A 143 -2.08 -1.68 -5.29
CA SER A 143 -1.57 -2.10 -6.59
C SER A 143 -0.75 -0.99 -7.27
N SER A 144 -0.85 -0.80 -8.55
CA SER A 144 -0.19 0.27 -9.28
C SER A 144 -0.88 0.53 -10.63
N GLN A 145 -0.87 1.76 -11.10
CA GLN A 145 -1.31 2.07 -12.46
C GLN A 145 -0.49 1.37 -13.55
N THR A 146 0.74 0.91 -13.23
CA THR A 146 1.61 0.18 -14.19
C THR A 146 0.97 -1.11 -14.71
N GLN A 147 -0.01 -1.65 -14.01
CA GLN A 147 -0.83 -2.77 -14.50
C GLN A 147 -1.67 -2.44 -15.74
N HIS A 148 -1.88 -1.15 -16.01
CA HIS A 148 -2.73 -0.66 -17.09
C HIS A 148 -1.93 -0.07 -18.25
N HIS A 149 -0.79 0.52 -17.95
CA HIS A 149 0.06 1.19 -18.92
C HIS A 149 1.53 1.12 -18.47
N PRO A 150 2.45 0.71 -19.36
CA PRO A 150 3.88 0.76 -19.07
C PRO A 150 4.32 2.21 -18.77
N PRO A 151 5.14 2.42 -17.74
CA PRO A 151 5.65 3.76 -17.44
C PRO A 151 6.58 4.24 -18.54
N HIS A 152 6.53 5.54 -18.84
CA HIS A 152 7.35 6.15 -19.90
C HIS A 152 8.85 6.16 -19.60
N GLN A 153 9.22 6.18 -18.31
CA GLN A 153 10.60 6.38 -17.87
C GLN A 153 11.42 5.10 -17.86
N ALA A 154 10.81 3.97 -17.47
CA ALA A 154 11.50 2.69 -17.40
C ALA A 154 10.50 1.53 -17.40
N LEU A 155 10.84 0.45 -18.08
CA LEU A 155 10.05 -0.79 -18.01
C LEU A 155 10.14 -1.38 -16.61
N GLN A 156 9.00 -1.87 -16.11
CA GLN A 156 8.86 -2.57 -14.84
C GLN A 156 8.01 -3.83 -15.03
N MET A 157 8.42 -4.70 -15.95
CA MET A 157 7.58 -5.81 -16.42
C MET A 157 7.21 -6.78 -15.29
N ALA A 158 8.17 -7.17 -14.45
CA ALA A 158 7.91 -8.04 -13.30
C ALA A 158 6.95 -7.39 -12.30
N TYR A 159 7.19 -6.12 -11.97
CA TYR A 159 6.36 -5.36 -11.04
C TYR A 159 4.93 -5.21 -11.55
N ALA A 160 4.77 -4.74 -12.79
CA ALA A 160 3.45 -4.60 -13.42
C ALA A 160 2.69 -5.94 -13.47
N SER A 161 3.39 -7.04 -13.81
CA SER A 161 2.83 -8.38 -13.81
C SER A 161 2.36 -8.80 -12.41
N SER A 162 3.17 -8.56 -11.37
CA SER A 162 2.80 -8.88 -9.98
C SER A 162 1.60 -8.07 -9.51
N LYS A 163 1.52 -6.79 -9.84
CA LYS A 163 0.40 -5.92 -9.47
C LYS A 163 -0.88 -6.26 -10.26
N SER A 164 -0.76 -6.67 -11.53
CA SER A 164 -1.89 -7.20 -12.30
C SER A 164 -2.44 -8.50 -11.71
N ALA A 165 -1.56 -9.40 -11.27
CA ALA A 165 -1.95 -10.64 -10.60
C ALA A 165 -2.65 -10.35 -9.26
N LEU A 166 -2.18 -9.34 -8.49
CA LEU A 166 -2.82 -8.92 -7.24
C LEU A 166 -4.24 -8.41 -7.49
N THR A 167 -4.45 -7.59 -8.53
CA THR A 167 -5.78 -7.12 -8.93
C THR A 167 -6.73 -8.28 -9.29
N GLY A 168 -6.22 -9.28 -10.01
CA GLY A 168 -6.98 -10.50 -10.29
C GLY A 168 -7.37 -11.22 -9.01
N ALA A 169 -6.41 -11.45 -8.11
CA ALA A 169 -6.64 -12.08 -6.81
C ALA A 169 -7.65 -11.29 -5.95
N MET A 170 -7.54 -9.96 -5.90
CA MET A 170 -8.45 -9.07 -5.16
C MET A 170 -9.91 -9.27 -5.59
N ARG A 171 -10.17 -9.30 -6.89
CA ARG A 171 -11.53 -9.47 -7.43
C ARG A 171 -12.14 -10.81 -7.06
N HIS A 172 -11.36 -11.89 -7.14
CA HIS A 172 -11.81 -13.22 -6.73
C HIS A 172 -12.02 -13.31 -5.22
N LEU A 173 -11.10 -12.74 -4.45
CA LEU A 173 -11.21 -12.70 -3.00
C LEU A 173 -12.45 -11.93 -2.54
N ALA A 174 -12.81 -10.82 -3.20
CA ALA A 174 -14.04 -10.08 -2.92
C ALA A 174 -15.30 -10.94 -3.06
N GLN A 175 -15.32 -11.87 -4.05
CA GLN A 175 -16.42 -12.82 -4.22
C GLN A 175 -16.39 -13.92 -3.15
N GLU A 176 -15.21 -14.43 -2.81
CA GLU A 176 -15.03 -15.53 -1.87
C GLU A 176 -15.43 -15.15 -0.44
N ILE A 177 -14.93 -13.99 0.05
CA ILE A 177 -15.12 -13.59 1.45
C ILE A 177 -16.19 -12.52 1.67
N GLY A 178 -16.75 -11.95 0.61
CA GLY A 178 -17.90 -11.02 0.69
C GLY A 178 -19.10 -11.58 1.45
N PRO A 179 -19.51 -12.85 1.25
CA PRO A 179 -20.58 -13.48 2.05
C PRO A 179 -20.30 -13.55 3.56
N ARG A 180 -19.04 -13.34 3.98
CA ARG A 180 -18.61 -13.28 5.38
C ARG A 180 -18.62 -11.85 5.93
N GLY A 181 -19.17 -10.86 5.21
CA GLY A 181 -19.20 -9.46 5.60
C GLY A 181 -17.91 -8.68 5.31
N ILE A 182 -16.87 -9.31 4.78
CA ILE A 182 -15.56 -8.67 4.55
C ILE A 182 -15.51 -8.01 3.17
N ARG A 183 -15.23 -6.72 3.12
CA ARG A 183 -15.02 -5.98 1.86
C ARG A 183 -13.57 -6.09 1.41
N VAL A 184 -13.34 -6.13 0.10
CA VAL A 184 -12.00 -6.21 -0.49
C VAL A 184 -11.91 -5.23 -1.64
N ASN A 185 -11.02 -4.24 -1.55
CA ASN A 185 -10.81 -3.25 -2.59
C ASN A 185 -9.32 -3.00 -2.80
N GLU A 186 -8.97 -2.26 -3.83
CA GLU A 186 -7.60 -1.82 -4.06
C GLU A 186 -7.52 -0.34 -4.46
N VAL A 187 -6.41 0.28 -4.12
CA VAL A 187 -5.97 1.56 -4.64
C VAL A 187 -4.79 1.31 -5.57
N ALA A 188 -4.85 1.87 -6.76
CA ALA A 188 -3.80 1.78 -7.78
C ALA A 188 -3.17 3.17 -8.01
N PRO A 189 -2.12 3.52 -7.26
CA PRO A 189 -1.45 4.80 -7.44
C PRO A 189 -0.70 4.89 -8.76
N GLY A 190 -0.55 6.13 -9.26
CA GLY A 190 0.49 6.49 -10.21
C GLY A 190 1.79 6.84 -9.50
N TRP A 191 2.53 7.79 -10.06
CA TRP A 191 3.64 8.42 -9.37
C TRP A 191 3.12 9.16 -8.13
N MET A 192 3.72 8.87 -6.97
CA MET A 192 3.36 9.49 -5.69
C MET A 192 4.45 10.48 -5.29
N TRP A 193 4.08 11.75 -5.09
CA TRP A 193 5.01 12.76 -4.59
C TRP A 193 5.25 12.57 -3.10
N GLY A 194 6.45 12.13 -2.77
CA GLY A 194 6.95 11.87 -1.44
C GLY A 194 8.45 11.61 -1.47
N PRO A 195 9.11 11.38 -0.32
CA PRO A 195 10.57 11.34 -0.21
C PRO A 195 11.29 10.41 -1.20
N PRO A 196 10.80 9.20 -1.53
CA PRO A 196 11.45 8.36 -2.52
C PRO A 196 11.44 8.95 -3.94
N VAL A 197 10.29 9.52 -4.37
CA VAL A 197 10.14 10.09 -5.71
C VAL A 197 10.85 11.43 -5.83
N GLU A 198 10.86 12.24 -4.77
CA GLU A 198 11.69 13.45 -4.71
C GLU A 198 13.17 13.15 -4.91
N GLY A 199 13.67 12.09 -4.26
CA GLY A 199 15.04 11.62 -4.45
C GLY A 199 15.30 11.17 -5.89
N TYR A 200 14.37 10.45 -6.49
CA TYR A 200 14.47 10.00 -7.88
C TYR A 200 14.47 11.19 -8.88
N VAL A 201 13.59 12.17 -8.70
CA VAL A 201 13.56 13.40 -9.52
C VAL A 201 14.91 14.15 -9.47
N LYS A 202 15.51 14.28 -8.28
CA LYS A 202 16.83 14.91 -8.10
C LYS A 202 17.93 14.16 -8.87
N ILE A 203 17.90 12.82 -8.85
CA ILE A 203 18.87 11.99 -9.59
C ILE A 203 18.70 12.20 -11.09
N LEU A 204 17.47 12.16 -11.60
CA LEU A 204 17.20 12.39 -13.03
C LEU A 204 17.61 13.79 -13.48
N ALA A 205 17.26 14.81 -12.70
CA ALA A 205 17.62 16.20 -12.97
C ALA A 205 19.15 16.38 -13.07
N SER A 206 19.87 15.84 -12.08
CA SER A 206 21.34 15.87 -12.07
C SER A 206 21.93 15.15 -13.30
N SER A 207 21.38 14.02 -13.70
CA SER A 207 21.84 13.28 -14.88
C SER A 207 21.56 14.01 -16.19
N ALA A 208 20.48 14.80 -16.24
CA ALA A 208 20.07 15.60 -17.40
C ALA A 208 20.72 17.01 -17.43
N GLY A 209 21.35 17.43 -16.32
CA GLY A 209 21.93 18.77 -16.18
C GLY A 209 20.89 19.91 -16.12
N ILE A 210 19.72 19.62 -15.55
CA ILE A 210 18.60 20.58 -15.37
C ILE A 210 18.23 20.69 -13.89
N GLU A 211 17.39 21.67 -13.56
CA GLU A 211 16.90 21.84 -12.19
C GLU A 211 15.80 20.79 -11.84
N PRO A 212 15.67 20.34 -10.57
CA PRO A 212 14.67 19.37 -10.15
C PRO A 212 13.24 19.80 -10.47
N GLU A 213 12.93 21.08 -10.40
CA GLU A 213 11.62 21.65 -10.73
C GLU A 213 11.28 21.50 -12.21
N GLU A 214 12.28 21.68 -13.09
CA GLU A 214 12.13 21.47 -14.53
C GLU A 214 11.92 19.99 -14.85
N GLN A 215 12.68 19.10 -14.21
CA GLN A 215 12.51 17.66 -14.33
C GLN A 215 11.11 17.23 -13.88
N LEU A 216 10.62 17.73 -12.75
CA LEU A 216 9.28 17.45 -12.25
C LEU A 216 8.21 17.96 -13.22
N ALA A 217 8.37 19.18 -13.75
CA ALA A 217 7.45 19.75 -14.74
C ALA A 217 7.36 18.91 -16.02
N GLN A 218 8.51 18.40 -16.51
CA GLN A 218 8.55 17.48 -17.66
C GLN A 218 7.81 16.17 -17.35
N MET A 219 8.03 15.58 -16.17
CA MET A 219 7.39 14.32 -15.76
C MET A 219 5.86 14.47 -15.62
N THR A 220 5.38 15.65 -15.24
CA THR A 220 3.95 15.89 -14.98
C THR A 220 3.22 16.58 -16.14
N ALA A 221 3.93 16.95 -17.21
CA ALA A 221 3.38 17.71 -18.34
C ALA A 221 2.18 17.03 -19.04
N HIS A 222 2.12 15.71 -19.02
CA HIS A 222 1.04 14.92 -19.63
C HIS A 222 -0.11 14.62 -18.67
N MET A 223 0.07 14.85 -17.36
CA MET A 223 -0.96 14.62 -16.36
C MET A 223 -1.99 15.75 -16.37
N PRO A 224 -3.31 15.48 -16.38
CA PRO A 224 -4.34 16.51 -16.33
C PRO A 224 -4.20 17.50 -15.17
N LEU A 225 -3.85 17.03 -13.96
CA LEU A 225 -3.66 17.91 -12.82
C LEU A 225 -2.27 18.58 -12.76
N ARG A 226 -1.38 18.31 -13.75
CA ARG A 226 -0.02 18.88 -13.84
C ARG A 226 0.83 18.69 -12.59
N ARG A 227 0.55 17.67 -11.82
CA ARG A 227 1.29 17.25 -10.62
C ARG A 227 1.10 15.77 -10.38
N MET A 228 1.94 15.19 -9.56
CA MET A 228 1.73 13.86 -8.99
C MET A 228 0.73 13.94 -7.83
N ALA A 229 0.03 12.84 -7.54
CA ALA A 229 -0.67 12.69 -6.27
C ALA A 229 0.35 12.59 -5.14
N THR A 230 0.05 13.12 -3.96
CA THR A 230 0.92 12.98 -2.79
C THR A 230 0.69 11.66 -2.09
N ASP A 231 1.68 11.18 -1.31
CA ASP A 231 1.51 10.02 -0.42
C ASP A 231 0.29 10.20 0.50
N GLY A 232 0.04 11.41 1.01
CA GLY A 232 -1.11 11.73 1.84
C GLY A 232 -2.45 11.59 1.09
N GLU A 233 -2.55 12.06 -0.17
CA GLU A 233 -3.78 11.92 -0.97
C GLU A 233 -4.11 10.44 -1.26
N VAL A 234 -3.09 9.62 -1.47
CA VAL A 234 -3.27 8.17 -1.62
C VAL A 234 -3.68 7.53 -0.29
N ALA A 235 -3.07 7.94 0.82
CA ALA A 235 -3.38 7.47 2.17
C ALA A 235 -4.85 7.74 2.56
N GLU A 236 -5.41 8.91 2.21
CA GLU A 236 -6.83 9.22 2.41
C GLU A 236 -7.73 8.17 1.76
N SER A 237 -7.40 7.75 0.53
CA SER A 237 -8.17 6.73 -0.19
C SER A 237 -8.05 5.35 0.42
N LEU A 238 -6.86 4.98 0.94
CA LEU A 238 -6.64 3.73 1.65
C LEU A 238 -7.48 3.67 2.93
N VAL A 239 -7.46 4.73 3.72
CA VAL A 239 -8.24 4.85 4.96
C VAL A 239 -9.75 4.90 4.66
N PHE A 240 -10.18 5.58 3.61
CA PHE A 240 -11.56 5.53 3.14
C PHE A 240 -12.03 4.10 2.89
N PHE A 241 -11.26 3.29 2.13
CA PHE A 241 -11.63 1.90 1.88
C PHE A 241 -11.54 1.01 3.12
N ALA A 242 -10.64 1.29 4.06
CA ALA A 242 -10.55 0.58 5.33
C ALA A 242 -11.66 0.97 6.33
N SER A 243 -12.38 2.07 6.09
CA SER A 243 -13.39 2.61 7.00
C SER A 243 -14.82 2.20 6.60
N PRO A 244 -15.82 2.37 7.52
CA PRO A 244 -17.24 2.15 7.21
C PRO A 244 -17.80 3.05 6.11
N ARG A 245 -17.13 4.14 5.75
CA ARG A 245 -17.58 5.04 4.67
C ARG A 245 -17.68 4.35 3.31
N SER A 246 -16.97 3.25 3.13
CA SER A 246 -16.99 2.45 1.91
C SER A 246 -17.83 1.16 2.03
N ASN A 247 -18.79 1.09 2.96
CA ASN A 247 -19.58 -0.12 3.23
C ASN A 247 -20.33 -0.69 2.00
N GLY A 248 -20.66 0.13 1.03
CA GLY A 248 -21.28 -0.30 -0.23
C GLY A 248 -20.30 -0.68 -1.34
N ILE A 249 -18.97 -0.71 -1.07
CA ILE A 249 -17.95 -0.85 -2.09
C ILE A 249 -17.10 -2.09 -1.82
N THR A 250 -17.08 -3.05 -2.76
CA THR A 250 -16.18 -4.21 -2.76
C THR A 250 -15.82 -4.61 -4.18
N GLY A 251 -14.66 -5.23 -4.38
CA GLY A 251 -14.16 -5.66 -5.68
C GLY A 251 -13.72 -4.53 -6.62
N GLN A 252 -13.50 -3.31 -6.08
CA GLN A 252 -13.20 -2.13 -6.89
C GLN A 252 -11.72 -1.76 -6.85
N THR A 253 -11.27 -1.19 -7.96
CA THR A 253 -9.95 -0.58 -8.11
C THR A 253 -10.13 0.92 -8.27
N LEU A 254 -9.48 1.73 -7.42
CA LEU A 254 -9.46 3.19 -7.51
C LEU A 254 -8.09 3.68 -7.97
N LEU A 255 -8.06 4.33 -9.14
CA LEU A 255 -6.87 4.98 -9.65
C LEU A 255 -6.65 6.33 -8.95
N ILE A 256 -5.46 6.53 -8.36
CA ILE A 256 -5.01 7.80 -7.77
C ILE A 256 -3.72 8.22 -8.48
N ASN A 257 -3.86 8.91 -9.59
CA ASN A 257 -2.76 9.17 -10.53
C ASN A 257 -2.80 10.56 -11.17
N ALA A 258 -3.50 11.51 -10.56
CA ALA A 258 -3.65 12.88 -11.08
C ALA A 258 -4.21 12.94 -12.53
N GLY A 259 -4.91 11.88 -12.96
CA GLY A 259 -5.51 11.75 -14.28
C GLY A 259 -4.56 11.23 -15.36
N GLU A 260 -3.33 10.79 -15.01
CA GLU A 260 -2.36 10.27 -15.98
C GLU A 260 -2.94 9.14 -16.85
N ILE A 261 -3.76 8.28 -16.24
CA ILE A 261 -4.55 7.26 -16.95
C ILE A 261 -6.02 7.48 -16.62
N VAL A 262 -6.84 7.63 -17.64
CA VAL A 262 -8.31 7.74 -17.54
C VAL A 262 -8.91 6.44 -18.11
N LYS A 263 -9.80 5.80 -17.37
CA LYS A 263 -10.53 4.59 -17.77
C LYS A 263 -12.03 4.78 -17.63
#